data_a592a512f92bf4cb15d412af8b54c837
#
_entry.id   a592a512f92bf4cb15d412af8b54c837
#
_cell.length_a   1.000
_cell.length_b   1.000
_cell.length_c   1.000
_cell.angle_alpha   90.00
_cell.angle_beta   90.00
_cell.angle_gamma   90.00
#
_symmetry.space_group_name_H-M   'P 1'
#
loop_
_entity.id
_entity.type
_entity.pdbx_description
1 polymer ?
#
loop_
_entity_poly.entity_id
_entity_poly.type
_entity_poly.pdbx_seq_one_letter_code
_entity_poly.pdbx_strand_id
1 'polypeptide(L)'
;MSAVSDARTVTSAQVRKSIMHAFKKKRPMFLWGPPGIGKSEVVAGITEELGGLMIDLRLGQMEPTDIRGIPFYNKDSGKMDWAPPVEMPDEETASQYPVVVLFLDEMNSAPASVQSAAYQLILNRRIGKYKLPDNVVMVAAGNRESDKGVTFRMPTPLANRFVHQEMRVDFASWQEWAVKNNIHKDVVGYLSFAKQDLYDFDAKSSSRAFATPRSWSFVSELLADECDDDTEMNLIAGTVGEGLAVKFKAHRKVSGKMPQPADILSGKVTDLNVKEVSAMYSLVISMCYELKDAIEQKKVGDKEFHEMSNNFLTYMMKNFETELVVLGARIALTTYLLPMQPTKIKCFDEFHSRYGKYILQAN
;
A
#
# COMPACT_ATOMS: atom_id res chain seq x y z
N MET A 1 6.75 -23.88 25.19
CA MET A 1 5.40 -23.29 25.00
C MET A 1 5.61 -21.88 24.49
N SER A 2 5.47 -21.67 23.17
CA SER A 2 5.51 -20.31 22.59
C SER A 2 4.22 -19.62 22.99
N ALA A 3 4.31 -18.53 23.73
CA ALA A 3 3.17 -17.65 23.93
C ALA A 3 2.67 -17.22 22.55
N VAL A 4 1.51 -17.73 22.16
CA VAL A 4 0.77 -17.18 21.02
C VAL A 4 0.52 -15.73 21.41
N SER A 5 1.13 -14.80 20.69
CA SER A 5 0.90 -13.37 20.87
C SER A 5 -0.58 -13.14 20.59
N ASP A 6 -1.34 -12.87 21.63
CA ASP A 6 -2.75 -12.44 21.58
C ASP A 6 -2.83 -10.96 21.13
N ALA A 7 -1.81 -10.49 20.40
CA ALA A 7 -1.73 -9.12 19.91
C ALA A 7 -2.81 -8.90 18.84
N ARG A 8 -3.69 -7.95 19.11
CA ARG A 8 -4.71 -7.51 18.17
C ARG A 8 -4.06 -7.01 16.87
N THR A 9 -4.25 -7.74 15.78
CA THR A 9 -3.79 -7.32 14.46
C THR A 9 -4.76 -6.33 13.82
N VAL A 10 -4.23 -5.41 13.03
CA VAL A 10 -4.98 -4.33 12.35
C VAL A 10 -4.69 -4.31 10.87
N THR A 11 -5.67 -3.85 10.08
CA THR A 11 -5.48 -3.60 8.64
C THR A 11 -4.76 -2.27 8.41
N SER A 12 -4.23 -2.04 7.20
CA SER A 12 -3.62 -0.75 6.83
C SER A 12 -4.61 0.42 6.97
N ALA A 13 -5.88 0.22 6.64
CA ALA A 13 -6.93 1.23 6.84
C ALA A 13 -7.15 1.58 8.32
N GLN A 14 -7.08 0.58 9.21
CA GLN A 14 -7.17 0.80 10.67
C GLN A 14 -5.91 1.48 11.22
N VAL A 15 -4.72 1.08 10.77
CA VAL A 15 -3.44 1.74 11.10
C VAL A 15 -3.51 3.21 10.75
N ARG A 16 -4.00 3.54 9.54
CA ARG A 16 -4.17 4.89 9.05
C ARG A 16 -5.01 5.75 10.02
N LYS A 17 -6.19 5.26 10.41
CA LYS A 17 -7.06 5.96 11.38
C LYS A 17 -6.36 6.20 12.72
N SER A 18 -5.58 5.23 13.18
CA SER A 18 -4.82 5.31 14.43
C SER A 18 -3.69 6.33 14.36
N ILE A 19 -2.92 6.33 13.27
CA ILE A 19 -1.82 7.30 13.04
C ILE A 19 -2.38 8.73 13.02
N MET A 20 -3.44 8.98 12.26
CA MET A 20 -4.09 10.29 12.18
C MET A 20 -4.55 10.80 13.56
N HIS A 21 -5.02 9.90 14.43
CA HIS A 21 -5.38 10.25 15.80
C HIS A 21 -4.16 10.49 16.70
N ALA A 22 -3.14 9.65 16.61
CA ALA A 22 -1.91 9.75 17.39
C ALA A 22 -1.12 11.03 17.06
N PHE A 23 -1.11 11.46 15.81
CA PHE A 23 -0.46 12.70 15.37
C PHE A 23 -0.99 13.93 16.10
N LYS A 24 -2.32 14.02 16.31
CA LYS A 24 -2.94 15.11 17.08
C LYS A 24 -2.40 15.24 18.51
N LYS A 25 -1.89 14.14 19.07
CA LYS A 25 -1.33 14.07 20.43
C LYS A 25 0.19 13.93 20.44
N LYS A 26 0.83 14.01 19.27
CA LYS A 26 2.29 13.82 19.10
C LYS A 26 2.79 12.53 19.77
N ARG A 27 1.95 11.46 19.80
CA ARG A 27 2.33 10.17 20.37
C ARG A 27 3.04 9.33 19.33
N PRO A 28 4.28 8.87 19.60
CA PRO A 28 4.98 8.01 18.67
C PRO A 28 4.27 6.65 18.55
N MET A 29 4.18 6.14 17.33
CA MET A 29 3.61 4.85 17.04
C MET A 29 4.67 3.87 16.56
N PHE A 30 4.47 2.59 16.87
CA PHE A 30 5.31 1.50 16.37
C PHE A 30 4.47 0.52 15.57
N LEU A 31 4.81 0.34 14.30
CA LEU A 31 4.16 -0.58 13.38
C LEU A 31 4.96 -1.87 13.29
N TRP A 32 4.41 -2.95 13.84
CA TRP A 32 4.93 -4.29 13.68
C TRP A 32 4.31 -4.97 12.47
N GLY A 33 5.06 -5.85 11.83
CA GLY A 33 4.53 -6.71 10.79
C GLY A 33 5.61 -7.27 9.88
N PRO A 34 5.29 -8.31 9.12
CA PRO A 34 6.28 -8.98 8.28
C PRO A 34 6.82 -8.07 7.16
N PRO A 35 7.90 -8.47 6.49
CA PRO A 35 8.47 -7.68 5.40
C PRO A 35 7.50 -7.59 4.21
N GLY A 36 7.59 -6.48 3.46
CA GLY A 36 6.88 -6.31 2.18
C GLY A 36 5.38 -6.05 2.26
N ILE A 37 4.79 -5.85 3.46
CA ILE A 37 3.35 -5.62 3.63
C ILE A 37 2.91 -4.15 3.47
N GLY A 38 3.85 -3.23 3.18
CA GLY A 38 3.53 -1.82 2.94
C GLY A 38 3.51 -0.94 4.19
N LYS A 39 4.29 -1.24 5.25
CA LYS A 39 4.36 -0.39 6.46
C LYS A 39 4.76 1.05 6.15
N SER A 40 5.83 1.24 5.39
CA SER A 40 6.32 2.55 4.94
C SER A 40 5.36 3.24 3.99
N GLU A 41 4.75 2.48 3.07
CA GLU A 41 3.76 3.00 2.11
C GLU A 41 2.52 3.61 2.79
N VAL A 42 2.04 2.97 3.86
CA VAL A 42 0.91 3.48 4.63
C VAL A 42 1.25 4.82 5.26
N VAL A 43 2.47 4.96 5.82
CA VAL A 43 2.93 6.21 6.44
C VAL A 43 3.15 7.30 5.39
N ALA A 44 3.77 6.95 4.26
CA ALA A 44 3.98 7.87 3.13
C ALA A 44 2.65 8.41 2.58
N GLY A 45 1.68 7.52 2.31
CA GLY A 45 0.37 7.92 1.82
C GLY A 45 -0.40 8.83 2.79
N ILE A 46 -0.30 8.60 4.12
CA ILE A 46 -0.88 9.50 5.12
C ILE A 46 -0.20 10.87 5.09
N THR A 47 1.14 10.87 4.97
CA THR A 47 1.91 12.12 4.97
C THR A 47 1.58 12.95 3.73
N GLU A 48 1.48 12.33 2.57
CA GLU A 48 1.08 12.98 1.32
C GLU A 48 -0.32 13.60 1.41
N GLU A 49 -1.31 12.87 1.93
CA GLU A 49 -2.67 13.40 2.11
C GLU A 49 -2.75 14.60 3.05
N LEU A 50 -1.83 14.67 4.00
CA LEU A 50 -1.72 15.81 4.92
C LEU A 50 -0.91 16.98 4.32
N GLY A 51 -0.40 16.83 3.10
CA GLY A 51 0.53 17.81 2.50
C GLY A 51 1.83 17.93 3.29
N GLY A 52 2.23 16.86 3.98
CA GLY A 52 3.40 16.82 4.87
C GLY A 52 4.68 16.39 4.18
N LEU A 53 5.77 16.45 4.95
CA LEU A 53 7.08 15.91 4.57
C LEU A 53 7.35 14.62 5.34
N MET A 54 7.72 13.54 4.65
CA MET A 54 8.23 12.31 5.27
C MET A 54 9.75 12.28 5.21
N ILE A 55 10.39 12.09 6.36
CA ILE A 55 11.82 11.84 6.48
C ILE A 55 11.99 10.38 6.90
N ASP A 56 12.51 9.55 5.99
CA ASP A 56 12.71 8.11 6.20
C ASP A 56 14.14 7.85 6.70
N LEU A 57 14.26 7.39 7.96
CA LEU A 57 15.51 7.00 8.60
C LEU A 57 15.54 5.48 8.80
N ARG A 58 16.39 4.79 8.04
CA ARG A 58 16.57 3.34 8.13
C ARG A 58 17.58 2.97 9.20
N LEU A 59 17.13 2.84 10.43
CA LEU A 59 17.98 2.67 11.60
C LEU A 59 18.86 1.42 11.56
N GLY A 60 18.44 0.37 10.85
CA GLY A 60 19.25 -0.84 10.64
C GLY A 60 20.54 -0.60 9.84
N GLN A 61 20.63 0.51 9.11
CA GLN A 61 21.75 0.89 8.26
C GLN A 61 22.54 2.10 8.81
N MET A 62 22.18 2.61 9.99
CA MET A 62 22.73 3.84 10.56
C MET A 62 23.72 3.55 11.70
N GLU A 63 24.62 4.48 11.89
CA GLU A 63 25.50 4.56 13.06
C GLU A 63 24.91 5.53 14.11
N PRO A 64 25.31 5.46 15.39
CA PRO A 64 24.82 6.38 16.42
C PRO A 64 25.04 7.88 16.10
N THR A 65 26.06 8.19 15.33
CA THR A 65 26.41 9.56 14.90
C THR A 65 25.43 10.09 13.87
N ASP A 66 24.80 9.22 13.05
CA ASP A 66 23.81 9.61 12.06
C ASP A 66 22.51 10.09 12.71
N ILE A 67 22.29 9.75 14.00
CA ILE A 67 21.16 10.21 14.78
C ILE A 67 21.57 11.38 15.70
N ARG A 68 22.71 11.22 16.40
CA ARG A 68 23.17 12.19 17.42
C ARG A 68 23.91 13.39 16.83
N GLY A 69 24.43 13.24 15.62
CA GLY A 69 25.36 14.17 15.02
C GLY A 69 26.79 13.96 15.49
N ILE A 70 27.64 14.92 15.18
CA ILE A 70 29.08 14.89 15.45
C ILE A 70 29.43 15.89 16.55
N PRO A 71 30.19 15.48 17.59
CA PRO A 71 30.66 16.39 18.62
C PRO A 71 31.74 17.34 18.06
N PHE A 72 31.67 18.62 18.37
CA PHE A 72 32.67 19.61 18.02
C PHE A 72 32.98 20.52 19.20
N TYR A 73 34.18 21.09 19.24
CA TYR A 73 34.53 22.09 20.24
C TYR A 73 34.00 23.46 19.82
N ASN A 74 33.08 23.99 20.59
CA ASN A 74 32.55 25.33 20.39
C ASN A 74 33.46 26.35 21.10
N LYS A 75 34.18 27.16 20.31
CA LYS A 75 35.15 28.14 20.78
C LYS A 75 34.51 29.26 21.62
N ASP A 76 33.28 29.64 21.31
CA ASP A 76 32.59 30.74 21.98
C ASP A 76 32.15 30.37 23.38
N SER A 77 31.71 29.14 23.57
CA SER A 77 31.27 28.63 24.88
C SER A 77 32.36 27.92 25.66
N GLY A 78 33.49 27.59 25.04
CA GLY A 78 34.57 26.80 25.62
C GLY A 78 34.20 25.37 25.96
N LYS A 79 33.13 24.80 25.34
CA LYS A 79 32.56 23.50 25.66
C LYS A 79 32.41 22.66 24.39
N MET A 80 32.23 21.34 24.59
CA MET A 80 31.80 20.46 23.53
C MET A 80 30.32 20.72 23.19
N ASP A 81 30.02 20.75 21.91
CA ASP A 81 28.67 20.85 21.38
C ASP A 81 28.45 19.77 20.30
N TRP A 82 27.22 19.59 19.80
CA TRP A 82 26.85 18.62 18.80
C TRP A 82 26.24 19.29 17.59
N ALA A 83 26.80 19.02 16.41
CA ALA A 83 26.21 19.41 15.14
C ALA A 83 25.17 18.35 14.77
N PRO A 84 23.87 18.69 14.65
CA PRO A 84 22.86 17.73 14.27
C PRO A 84 23.09 17.22 12.84
N PRO A 85 22.65 15.98 12.51
CA PRO A 85 22.67 15.49 11.13
C PRO A 85 21.78 16.32 10.21
N VAL A 86 22.12 16.35 8.94
CA VAL A 86 21.37 17.10 7.92
C VAL A 86 19.95 16.55 7.70
N GLU A 87 19.75 15.28 7.98
CA GLU A 87 18.45 14.61 7.88
C GLU A 87 17.46 15.04 9.00
N MET A 88 17.97 15.65 10.06
CA MET A 88 17.07 16.11 11.13
C MET A 88 16.41 17.43 10.75
N PRO A 89 15.06 17.50 10.76
CA PRO A 89 14.34 18.68 10.31
C PRO A 89 14.56 19.87 11.26
N ASP A 90 15.06 20.97 10.74
CA ASP A 90 15.11 22.24 11.46
C ASP A 90 13.78 23.01 11.43
N GLU A 91 13.68 24.12 12.16
CA GLU A 91 12.46 24.93 12.20
C GLU A 91 12.14 25.55 10.82
N GLU A 92 13.14 25.88 10.00
CA GLU A 92 12.95 26.45 8.67
C GLU A 92 12.30 25.43 7.73
N THR A 93 12.88 24.23 7.66
CA THR A 93 12.32 23.12 6.86
C THR A 93 10.93 22.72 7.37
N ALA A 94 10.78 22.56 8.67
CA ALA A 94 9.52 22.11 9.26
C ALA A 94 8.37 23.11 9.05
N SER A 95 8.67 24.41 9.08
CA SER A 95 7.65 25.47 8.90
C SER A 95 7.00 25.48 7.51
N GLN A 96 7.63 24.84 6.52
CA GLN A 96 7.12 24.76 5.15
C GLN A 96 5.97 23.72 4.99
N TYR A 97 5.77 22.86 6.00
CA TYR A 97 4.80 21.76 5.93
C TYR A 97 3.83 21.79 7.11
N PRO A 98 2.56 21.40 6.90
CA PRO A 98 1.60 21.24 8.00
C PRO A 98 2.04 20.21 9.05
N VAL A 99 2.74 19.16 8.61
CA VAL A 99 3.28 18.09 9.45
C VAL A 99 4.55 17.54 8.83
N VAL A 100 5.53 17.22 9.66
CA VAL A 100 6.73 16.47 9.27
C VAL A 100 6.68 15.12 9.97
N VAL A 101 6.73 14.03 9.21
CA VAL A 101 6.74 12.67 9.75
C VAL A 101 8.18 12.14 9.75
N LEU A 102 8.74 11.98 10.92
CA LEU A 102 10.01 11.28 11.10
C LEU A 102 9.72 9.78 11.19
N PHE A 103 10.00 9.05 10.11
CA PHE A 103 9.79 7.62 10.02
C PHE A 103 11.07 6.86 10.35
N LEU A 104 11.03 6.06 11.41
CA LEU A 104 12.15 5.30 11.95
C LEU A 104 12.00 3.84 11.52
N ASP A 105 12.43 3.52 10.29
CA ASP A 105 12.28 2.16 9.75
C ASP A 105 13.36 1.21 10.29
N GLU A 106 13.02 -0.08 10.30
CA GLU A 106 13.89 -1.17 10.76
C GLU A 106 14.43 -0.95 12.20
N MET A 107 13.66 -0.27 13.05
CA MET A 107 14.14 0.15 14.35
C MET A 107 14.61 -1.00 15.23
N ASN A 108 13.96 -2.16 15.18
CA ASN A 108 14.36 -3.34 15.95
C ASN A 108 15.42 -4.20 15.24
N SER A 109 15.81 -3.85 14.02
CA SER A 109 16.98 -4.42 13.34
C SER A 109 18.27 -3.62 13.60
N ALA A 110 18.12 -2.42 14.16
CA ALA A 110 19.23 -1.55 14.52
C ALA A 110 20.03 -2.10 15.72
N PRO A 111 21.37 -1.96 15.71
CA PRO A 111 22.20 -2.27 16.89
C PRO A 111 21.74 -1.52 18.13
N ALA A 112 22.01 -2.08 19.32
CA ALA A 112 21.60 -1.48 20.60
C ALA A 112 22.13 -0.05 20.80
N SER A 113 23.31 0.27 20.25
CA SER A 113 23.90 1.60 20.26
C SER A 113 23.08 2.63 19.50
N VAL A 114 22.55 2.24 18.32
CA VAL A 114 21.69 3.07 17.48
C VAL A 114 20.31 3.23 18.13
N GLN A 115 19.72 2.13 18.63
CA GLN A 115 18.47 2.20 19.39
C GLN A 115 18.60 3.15 20.61
N SER A 116 19.74 3.11 21.30
CA SER A 116 20.02 4.00 22.43
C SER A 116 20.16 5.48 22.01
N ALA A 117 20.71 5.73 20.80
CA ALA A 117 20.76 7.09 20.24
C ALA A 117 19.36 7.62 19.92
N ALA A 118 18.53 6.80 19.26
CA ALA A 118 17.13 7.15 18.94
C ALA A 118 16.26 7.32 20.21
N TYR A 119 16.59 6.63 21.31
CA TYR A 119 15.80 6.69 22.54
C TYR A 119 15.63 8.11 23.08
N GLN A 120 16.69 8.93 23.09
CA GLN A 120 16.61 10.31 23.58
C GLN A 120 15.69 11.16 22.68
N LEU A 121 15.77 10.96 21.38
CA LEU A 121 14.92 11.64 20.41
C LEU A 121 13.44 11.31 20.63
N ILE A 122 13.13 10.03 20.78
CA ILE A 122 11.76 9.53 20.99
C ILE A 122 11.19 10.00 22.34
N LEU A 123 12.02 9.91 23.39
CA LEU A 123 11.60 10.25 24.75
C LEU A 123 11.41 11.74 24.96
N ASN A 124 12.40 12.53 24.55
CA ASN A 124 12.52 13.94 24.91
C ASN A 124 12.28 14.89 23.74
N ARG A 125 12.07 14.37 22.54
CA ARG A 125 11.99 15.15 21.30
C ARG A 125 13.22 16.06 21.11
N ARG A 126 14.40 15.59 21.52
CA ARG A 126 15.65 16.33 21.41
C ARG A 126 16.87 15.43 21.42
N ILE A 127 17.97 15.92 20.88
CA ILE A 127 19.30 15.32 20.97
C ILE A 127 20.28 16.43 21.37
N GLY A 128 20.85 16.33 22.55
CA GLY A 128 21.69 17.41 23.06
C GLY A 128 20.92 18.74 23.11
N LYS A 129 21.41 19.75 22.37
CA LYS A 129 20.76 21.06 22.22
C LYS A 129 19.72 21.10 21.10
N TYR A 130 19.83 20.22 20.10
CA TYR A 130 18.86 20.12 19.02
C TYR A 130 17.50 19.67 19.57
N LYS A 131 16.45 20.38 19.18
CA LYS A 131 15.07 20.10 19.57
C LYS A 131 14.22 19.90 18.34
N LEU A 132 13.44 18.82 18.28
CA LEU A 132 12.51 18.59 17.19
C LEU A 132 11.45 19.70 17.12
N PRO A 133 11.20 20.26 15.94
CA PRO A 133 10.11 21.21 15.72
C PRO A 133 8.76 20.65 16.17
N ASP A 134 7.86 21.57 16.50
CA ASP A 134 6.59 21.20 17.13
C ASP A 134 5.64 20.40 16.25
N ASN A 135 5.69 20.60 14.93
CA ASN A 135 4.89 19.86 13.94
C ASN A 135 5.52 18.54 13.49
N VAL A 136 6.66 18.13 14.06
CA VAL A 136 7.24 16.81 13.79
C VAL A 136 6.52 15.75 14.62
N VAL A 137 6.11 14.66 13.96
CA VAL A 137 5.53 13.45 14.56
C VAL A 137 6.40 12.25 14.22
N MET A 138 6.37 11.21 15.07
CA MET A 138 7.24 10.04 14.88
C MET A 138 6.42 8.77 14.69
N VAL A 139 6.81 7.99 13.68
CA VAL A 139 6.33 6.62 13.47
C VAL A 139 7.54 5.73 13.32
N ALA A 140 7.60 4.64 14.04
CA ALA A 140 8.63 3.62 13.88
C ALA A 140 8.03 2.35 13.24
N ALA A 141 8.87 1.59 12.54
CA ALA A 141 8.48 0.30 12.01
C ALA A 141 9.54 -0.77 12.32
N GLY A 142 9.09 -2.01 12.39
CA GLY A 142 9.97 -3.16 12.59
C GLY A 142 9.31 -4.48 12.23
N ASN A 143 10.12 -5.52 12.08
CA ASN A 143 9.67 -6.87 11.82
C ASN A 143 9.43 -7.61 13.14
N ARG A 144 8.55 -8.60 13.14
CA ARG A 144 8.33 -9.45 14.31
C ARG A 144 9.52 -10.39 14.51
N GLU A 145 9.78 -10.80 15.75
CA GLU A 145 10.81 -11.81 16.04
C GLU A 145 10.52 -13.14 15.30
N SER A 146 9.24 -13.46 15.09
CA SER A 146 8.79 -14.64 14.33
C SER A 146 9.15 -14.61 12.84
N ASP A 147 9.41 -13.44 12.28
CA ASP A 147 9.68 -13.27 10.84
C ASP A 147 11.15 -13.59 10.47
N LYS A 148 11.96 -14.06 11.45
CA LYS A 148 13.37 -14.47 11.27
C LYS A 148 14.30 -13.44 10.60
N GLY A 149 13.93 -12.17 10.58
CA GLY A 149 14.86 -11.09 10.27
C GLY A 149 15.90 -10.92 11.39
N VAL A 150 17.00 -10.23 11.09
CA VAL A 150 17.90 -9.79 12.15
C VAL A 150 17.14 -8.79 13.02
N THR A 151 16.80 -9.22 14.23
CA THR A 151 16.07 -8.37 15.17
C THR A 151 16.77 -8.36 16.53
N PHE A 152 16.90 -7.19 17.11
CA PHE A 152 17.36 -7.01 18.49
C PHE A 152 16.17 -6.70 19.40
N ARG A 153 16.19 -7.25 20.59
CA ARG A 153 15.15 -6.98 21.58
C ARG A 153 15.15 -5.49 21.93
N MET A 154 14.02 -4.85 21.77
CA MET A 154 13.85 -3.45 22.17
C MET A 154 13.90 -3.33 23.70
N PRO A 155 14.66 -2.37 24.27
CA PRO A 155 14.64 -2.11 25.71
C PRO A 155 13.22 -1.76 26.18
N THR A 156 12.78 -2.37 27.29
CA THR A 156 11.43 -2.16 27.84
C THR A 156 11.06 -0.67 28.06
N PRO A 157 11.95 0.20 28.54
CA PRO A 157 11.63 1.62 28.67
C PRO A 157 11.37 2.30 27.34
N LEU A 158 12.04 1.87 26.26
CA LEU A 158 11.82 2.39 24.91
C LEU A 158 10.48 1.89 24.35
N ALA A 159 10.20 0.58 24.48
CA ALA A 159 8.93 0.00 24.05
C ALA A 159 7.73 0.73 24.70
N ASN A 160 7.80 1.04 25.99
CA ASN A 160 6.72 1.74 26.70
C ASN A 160 6.47 3.20 26.25
N ARG A 161 7.24 3.71 25.29
CA ARG A 161 7.05 5.07 24.72
C ARG A 161 6.19 5.08 23.47
N PHE A 162 5.97 3.93 22.86
CA PHE A 162 5.18 3.79 21.64
C PHE A 162 3.76 3.31 21.88
N VAL A 163 2.89 3.70 20.98
CA VAL A 163 1.62 3.01 20.76
C VAL A 163 1.89 1.91 19.74
N HIS A 164 1.83 0.65 20.19
CA HIS A 164 2.14 -0.50 19.33
C HIS A 164 0.92 -0.96 18.55
N GLN A 165 1.09 -1.20 17.25
CA GLN A 165 0.11 -1.85 16.39
C GLN A 165 0.77 -2.93 15.53
N GLU A 166 0.17 -4.09 15.44
CA GLU A 166 0.61 -5.17 14.56
C GLU A 166 -0.22 -5.15 13.28
N MET A 167 0.41 -4.80 12.17
CA MET A 167 -0.22 -4.74 10.86
C MET A 167 -0.24 -6.12 10.20
N ARG A 168 -1.40 -6.51 9.68
CA ARG A 168 -1.59 -7.71 8.88
C ARG A 168 -1.84 -7.36 7.42
N VAL A 169 -1.53 -8.31 6.54
CA VAL A 169 -1.93 -8.21 5.13
C VAL A 169 -3.45 -8.24 5.03
N ASP A 170 -4.01 -7.33 4.27
CA ASP A 170 -5.44 -7.21 4.00
C ASP A 170 -5.67 -6.95 2.51
N PHE A 171 -6.34 -7.89 1.84
CA PHE A 171 -6.54 -7.80 0.41
C PHE A 171 -7.36 -6.57 0.01
N ALA A 172 -8.40 -6.22 0.75
CA ALA A 172 -9.26 -5.09 0.40
C ALA A 172 -8.49 -3.76 0.41
N SER A 173 -7.69 -3.54 1.47
CA SER A 173 -6.84 -2.35 1.56
C SER A 173 -5.74 -2.34 0.49
N TRP A 174 -5.15 -3.51 0.18
CA TRP A 174 -4.17 -3.61 -0.90
C TRP A 174 -4.80 -3.33 -2.26
N GLN A 175 -5.98 -3.86 -2.55
CA GLN A 175 -6.66 -3.65 -3.83
C GLN A 175 -6.98 -2.17 -4.06
N GLU A 176 -7.48 -1.48 -3.02
CA GLU A 176 -7.72 -0.04 -3.09
C GLU A 176 -6.44 0.75 -3.40
N TRP A 177 -5.36 0.41 -2.71
CA TRP A 177 -4.04 1.00 -2.95
C TRP A 177 -3.52 0.68 -4.35
N ALA A 178 -3.59 -0.60 -4.79
CA ALA A 178 -3.10 -1.06 -6.07
C ALA A 178 -3.77 -0.33 -7.25
N VAL A 179 -5.08 -0.14 -7.14
CA VAL A 179 -5.87 0.57 -8.15
C VAL A 179 -5.49 2.06 -8.22
N LYS A 180 -5.29 2.71 -7.07
CA LYS A 180 -4.83 4.12 -7.01
C LYS A 180 -3.41 4.30 -7.55
N ASN A 181 -2.55 3.33 -7.35
CA ASN A 181 -1.14 3.38 -7.76
C ASN A 181 -0.87 2.71 -9.12
N ASN A 182 -1.92 2.49 -9.92
CA ASN A 182 -1.82 1.98 -11.29
C ASN A 182 -1.06 0.64 -11.39
N ILE A 183 -1.21 -0.25 -10.40
CA ILE A 183 -0.68 -1.62 -10.49
C ILE A 183 -1.29 -2.31 -11.72
N HIS A 184 -0.47 -3.03 -12.46
CA HIS A 184 -0.87 -3.64 -13.74
C HIS A 184 -2.18 -4.43 -13.60
N LYS A 185 -3.10 -4.22 -14.55
CA LYS A 185 -4.45 -4.80 -14.52
C LYS A 185 -4.48 -6.31 -14.35
N ASP A 186 -3.52 -7.03 -14.97
CA ASP A 186 -3.44 -8.49 -14.87
C ASP A 186 -3.08 -8.94 -13.45
N VAL A 187 -2.21 -8.18 -12.74
CA VAL A 187 -1.85 -8.45 -11.33
C VAL A 187 -3.07 -8.24 -10.44
N VAL A 188 -3.76 -7.10 -10.60
CA VAL A 188 -4.99 -6.81 -9.82
C VAL A 188 -6.08 -7.83 -10.14
N GLY A 189 -6.25 -8.20 -11.40
CA GLY A 189 -7.23 -9.19 -11.86
C GLY A 189 -6.96 -10.57 -11.25
N TYR A 190 -5.73 -11.06 -11.35
CA TYR A 190 -5.32 -12.34 -10.75
C TYR A 190 -5.55 -12.38 -9.24
N LEU A 191 -5.04 -11.40 -8.53
CA LEU A 191 -5.15 -11.35 -7.08
C LEU A 191 -6.57 -11.08 -6.59
N SER A 192 -7.44 -10.48 -7.39
CA SER A 192 -8.86 -10.35 -7.07
C SER A 192 -9.57 -11.71 -7.05
N PHE A 193 -9.12 -12.63 -7.88
CA PHE A 193 -9.56 -14.02 -7.89
C PHE A 193 -8.84 -14.86 -6.82
N ALA A 194 -7.51 -14.79 -6.77
CA ALA A 194 -6.64 -15.59 -5.90
C ALA A 194 -6.10 -14.75 -4.74
N LYS A 195 -6.97 -14.23 -3.87
CA LYS A 195 -6.63 -13.29 -2.78
C LYS A 195 -5.54 -13.81 -1.84
N GLN A 196 -5.50 -15.13 -1.60
CA GLN A 196 -4.51 -15.80 -0.76
C GLN A 196 -3.09 -15.72 -1.35
N ASP A 197 -2.97 -15.59 -2.67
CA ASP A 197 -1.67 -15.53 -3.35
C ASP A 197 -1.01 -14.12 -3.25
N LEU A 198 -1.69 -13.16 -2.63
CA LEU A 198 -1.12 -11.83 -2.33
C LEU A 198 0.07 -11.92 -1.37
N TYR A 199 0.05 -12.89 -0.46
CA TYR A 199 1.06 -13.02 0.58
C TYR A 199 1.33 -14.50 0.89
N ASP A 200 2.55 -14.97 0.60
CA ASP A 200 3.01 -16.35 0.78
C ASP A 200 4.39 -16.41 1.44
N PHE A 201 4.62 -15.54 2.43
CA PHE A 201 5.86 -15.54 3.19
C PHE A 201 5.84 -16.58 4.30
N ASP A 202 6.71 -17.58 4.20
CA ASP A 202 7.02 -18.51 5.28
C ASP A 202 8.45 -18.30 5.79
N ALA A 203 8.57 -17.82 7.03
CA ALA A 203 9.86 -17.63 7.69
C ALA A 203 10.69 -18.92 7.82
N LYS A 204 10.10 -20.11 7.66
CA LYS A 204 10.80 -21.40 7.69
C LYS A 204 11.30 -21.82 6.32
N SER A 205 10.76 -21.25 5.26
CA SER A 205 11.18 -21.54 3.90
C SER A 205 12.59 -21.05 3.62
N SER A 206 13.34 -21.79 2.81
CA SER A 206 14.62 -21.36 2.24
C SER A 206 14.46 -20.61 0.91
N SER A 207 13.23 -20.42 0.45
CA SER A 207 12.96 -19.70 -0.80
C SER A 207 13.44 -18.26 -0.71
N ARG A 208 14.10 -17.81 -1.76
CA ARG A 208 14.53 -16.40 -1.89
C ARG A 208 13.45 -15.51 -2.50
N ALA A 209 12.54 -16.10 -3.29
CA ALA A 209 11.42 -15.43 -3.91
C ALA A 209 10.12 -15.88 -3.24
N PHE A 210 9.28 -14.92 -2.85
CA PHE A 210 8.00 -15.16 -2.19
C PHE A 210 7.05 -14.00 -2.42
N ALA A 211 5.75 -14.29 -2.44
CA ALA A 211 4.73 -13.29 -2.69
C ALA A 211 4.52 -12.37 -1.48
N THR A 212 4.53 -11.09 -1.74
CA THR A 212 4.13 -10.01 -0.83
C THR A 212 3.49 -8.88 -1.65
N PRO A 213 2.75 -7.94 -1.04
CA PRO A 213 2.34 -6.71 -1.72
C PRO A 213 3.45 -6.03 -2.51
N ARG A 214 4.66 -5.93 -1.94
CA ARG A 214 5.85 -5.35 -2.62
C ARG A 214 6.30 -6.16 -3.82
N SER A 215 6.43 -7.49 -3.70
CA SER A 215 6.88 -8.31 -4.82
C SER A 215 5.87 -8.33 -5.98
N TRP A 216 4.57 -8.24 -5.69
CA TRP A 216 3.56 -8.04 -6.73
C TRP A 216 3.62 -6.67 -7.41
N SER A 217 4.07 -5.62 -6.70
CA SER A 217 4.38 -4.32 -7.34
C SER A 217 5.55 -4.44 -8.31
N PHE A 218 6.60 -5.19 -7.94
CA PHE A 218 7.71 -5.47 -8.86
C PHE A 218 7.26 -6.26 -10.09
N VAL A 219 6.38 -7.26 -9.93
CA VAL A 219 5.78 -7.95 -11.08
C VAL A 219 5.03 -6.96 -11.97
N SER A 220 4.28 -6.03 -11.38
CA SER A 220 3.58 -4.97 -12.13
C SER A 220 4.53 -4.10 -12.96
N GLU A 221 5.65 -3.69 -12.36
CA GLU A 221 6.69 -2.90 -13.04
C GLU A 221 7.35 -3.69 -14.19
N LEU A 222 7.66 -4.97 -13.96
CA LEU A 222 8.26 -5.85 -14.96
C LEU A 222 7.34 -6.14 -16.15
N LEU A 223 6.03 -6.02 -15.98
CA LEU A 223 5.04 -6.18 -17.04
C LEU A 223 4.80 -4.91 -17.87
N ALA A 224 5.39 -3.78 -17.49
CA ALA A 224 5.23 -2.52 -18.21
C ALA A 224 5.93 -2.53 -19.58
N ASP A 225 7.03 -3.29 -19.70
CA ASP A 225 7.81 -3.43 -20.91
C ASP A 225 7.65 -4.84 -21.50
N GLU A 226 7.60 -4.94 -22.83
CA GLU A 226 7.51 -6.23 -23.52
C GLU A 226 8.86 -6.96 -23.48
N CYS A 227 8.82 -8.24 -23.17
CA CYS A 227 9.95 -9.16 -23.29
C CYS A 227 9.47 -10.53 -23.81
N ASP A 228 10.39 -11.42 -24.14
CA ASP A 228 10.02 -12.77 -24.54
C ASP A 228 9.45 -13.58 -23.36
N ASP A 229 8.74 -14.65 -23.71
CA ASP A 229 7.94 -15.45 -22.77
C ASP A 229 8.76 -16.15 -21.70
N ASP A 230 10.01 -16.55 -22.05
CA ASP A 230 10.93 -17.21 -21.12
C ASP A 230 11.55 -16.20 -20.15
N THR A 231 11.94 -15.03 -20.64
CA THR A 231 12.45 -13.93 -19.80
C THR A 231 11.37 -13.47 -18.82
N GLU A 232 10.13 -13.24 -19.29
CA GLU A 232 9.02 -12.87 -18.43
C GLU A 232 8.79 -13.90 -17.33
N MET A 233 8.76 -15.21 -17.69
CA MET A 233 8.57 -16.28 -16.73
C MET A 233 9.66 -16.29 -15.66
N ASN A 234 10.94 -16.14 -16.06
CA ASN A 234 12.06 -16.12 -15.14
C ASN A 234 12.00 -14.92 -14.19
N LEU A 235 11.64 -13.74 -14.67
CA LEU A 235 11.52 -12.52 -13.86
C LEU A 235 10.40 -12.66 -12.83
N ILE A 236 9.22 -13.13 -13.24
CA ILE A 236 8.10 -13.33 -12.33
C ILE A 236 8.43 -14.42 -11.29
N ALA A 237 9.00 -15.55 -11.72
CA ALA A 237 9.39 -16.63 -10.81
C ALA A 237 10.45 -16.19 -9.81
N GLY A 238 11.42 -15.39 -10.25
CA GLY A 238 12.44 -14.79 -9.38
C GLY A 238 11.88 -13.77 -8.39
N THR A 239 10.66 -13.27 -8.62
CA THR A 239 10.02 -12.24 -7.78
C THR A 239 9.02 -12.84 -6.78
N VAL A 240 8.09 -13.69 -7.23
CA VAL A 240 7.01 -14.23 -6.39
C VAL A 240 7.11 -15.74 -6.14
N GLY A 241 8.09 -16.39 -6.71
CA GLY A 241 8.29 -17.85 -6.65
C GLY A 241 7.68 -18.58 -7.84
N GLU A 242 8.30 -19.71 -8.21
CA GLU A 242 7.97 -20.47 -9.44
C GLU A 242 6.49 -20.92 -9.48
N GLY A 243 5.99 -21.43 -8.36
CA GLY A 243 4.60 -21.93 -8.28
C GLY A 243 3.56 -20.84 -8.58
N LEU A 244 3.76 -19.64 -8.06
CA LEU A 244 2.86 -18.50 -8.30
C LEU A 244 3.06 -17.91 -9.70
N ALA A 245 4.29 -17.90 -10.23
CA ALA A 245 4.56 -17.47 -11.60
C ALA A 245 3.81 -18.32 -12.62
N VAL A 246 3.83 -19.66 -12.48
CA VAL A 246 3.07 -20.58 -13.34
C VAL A 246 1.56 -20.31 -13.27
N LYS A 247 1.01 -20.16 -12.07
CA LYS A 247 -0.41 -19.85 -11.88
C LYS A 247 -0.79 -18.52 -12.53
N PHE A 248 0.02 -17.49 -12.32
CA PHE A 248 -0.22 -16.16 -12.86
C PHE A 248 -0.15 -16.14 -14.40
N LYS A 249 0.84 -16.79 -15.01
CA LYS A 249 0.93 -16.91 -16.48
C LYS A 249 -0.26 -17.71 -17.06
N ALA A 250 -0.69 -18.78 -16.41
CA ALA A 250 -1.86 -19.52 -16.81
C ALA A 250 -3.13 -18.64 -16.79
N HIS A 251 -3.30 -17.84 -15.73
CA HIS A 251 -4.39 -16.88 -15.61
C HIS A 251 -4.35 -15.82 -16.74
N ARG A 252 -3.20 -15.21 -17.03
CA ARG A 252 -3.05 -14.24 -18.12
C ARG A 252 -3.40 -14.83 -19.49
N LYS A 253 -2.98 -16.07 -19.75
CA LYS A 253 -3.29 -16.78 -21.01
C LYS A 253 -4.79 -16.99 -21.22
N VAL A 254 -5.53 -17.24 -20.13
CA VAL A 254 -7.00 -17.36 -20.21
C VAL A 254 -7.65 -15.98 -20.31
N SER A 255 -7.18 -15.01 -19.55
CA SER A 255 -7.67 -13.62 -19.61
C SER A 255 -7.50 -13.01 -21.01
N GLY A 256 -6.43 -13.36 -21.73
CA GLY A 256 -6.22 -12.91 -23.12
C GLY A 256 -7.24 -13.41 -24.14
N LYS A 257 -8.10 -14.38 -23.77
CA LYS A 257 -9.22 -14.86 -24.61
C LYS A 257 -10.52 -14.11 -24.35
N MET A 258 -10.55 -13.22 -23.38
CA MET A 258 -11.72 -12.40 -23.07
C MET A 258 -11.92 -11.31 -24.13
N PRO A 259 -13.17 -10.82 -24.30
CA PRO A 259 -13.45 -9.67 -25.15
C PRO A 259 -12.63 -8.44 -24.72
N GLN A 260 -12.27 -7.59 -25.68
CA GLN A 260 -11.58 -6.34 -25.36
C GLN A 260 -12.53 -5.41 -24.58
N PRO A 261 -12.06 -4.80 -23.48
CA PRO A 261 -12.87 -3.86 -22.69
C PRO A 261 -13.49 -2.74 -23.53
N ALA A 262 -12.73 -2.17 -24.45
CA ALA A 262 -13.21 -1.11 -25.35
C ALA A 262 -14.41 -1.53 -26.21
N ASP A 263 -14.46 -2.79 -26.69
CA ASP A 263 -15.58 -3.29 -27.50
C ASP A 263 -16.84 -3.48 -26.64
N ILE A 264 -16.70 -3.85 -25.37
CA ILE A 264 -17.81 -3.91 -24.42
C ILE A 264 -18.32 -2.50 -24.12
N LEU A 265 -17.42 -1.59 -23.76
CA LEU A 265 -17.77 -0.23 -23.38
C LEU A 265 -18.38 0.58 -24.53
N SER A 266 -17.98 0.28 -25.77
CA SER A 266 -18.64 0.85 -26.98
C SER A 266 -19.96 0.18 -27.34
N GLY A 267 -20.37 -0.89 -26.65
CA GLY A 267 -21.60 -1.62 -26.92
C GLY A 267 -21.54 -2.60 -28.09
N LYS A 268 -20.37 -2.82 -28.70
CA LYS A 268 -20.17 -3.80 -29.78
C LYS A 268 -20.32 -5.25 -29.31
N VAL A 269 -19.89 -5.53 -28.08
CA VAL A 269 -19.95 -6.85 -27.46
C VAL A 269 -20.87 -6.76 -26.22
N THR A 270 -21.94 -7.58 -26.27
CA THR A 270 -22.95 -7.62 -25.20
C THR A 270 -23.00 -8.95 -24.45
N ASP A 271 -22.41 -10.00 -25.00
CA ASP A 271 -22.47 -11.35 -24.48
C ASP A 271 -21.08 -11.91 -24.17
N LEU A 272 -21.00 -12.67 -23.08
CA LEU A 272 -19.78 -13.34 -22.67
C LEU A 272 -19.85 -14.84 -23.02
N ASN A 273 -18.94 -15.28 -23.87
CA ASN A 273 -18.87 -16.69 -24.32
C ASN A 273 -17.89 -17.54 -23.49
N VAL A 274 -17.02 -16.91 -22.70
CA VAL A 274 -16.00 -17.57 -21.86
C VAL A 274 -16.49 -17.65 -20.43
N LYS A 275 -16.49 -18.88 -19.85
CA LYS A 275 -16.99 -19.12 -18.48
C LYS A 275 -15.87 -19.31 -17.46
N GLU A 276 -14.67 -18.90 -17.77
CA GLU A 276 -13.54 -19.01 -16.85
C GLU A 276 -13.61 -17.90 -15.79
N VAL A 277 -13.94 -18.26 -14.55
CA VAL A 277 -14.20 -17.30 -13.46
C VAL A 277 -13.01 -16.38 -13.22
N SER A 278 -11.78 -16.92 -13.23
CA SER A 278 -10.58 -16.13 -13.00
C SER A 278 -10.41 -15.01 -14.03
N ALA A 279 -10.69 -15.31 -15.29
CA ALA A 279 -10.60 -14.33 -16.38
C ALA A 279 -11.73 -13.28 -16.32
N MET A 280 -12.89 -13.61 -15.74
CA MET A 280 -13.95 -12.62 -15.51
C MET A 280 -13.52 -11.53 -14.54
N TYR A 281 -12.75 -11.86 -13.47
CA TYR A 281 -12.17 -10.86 -12.57
C TYR A 281 -11.26 -9.89 -13.32
N SER A 282 -10.36 -10.42 -14.17
CA SER A 282 -9.48 -9.57 -15.00
C SER A 282 -10.25 -8.69 -15.96
N LEU A 283 -11.31 -9.19 -16.57
CA LEU A 283 -12.15 -8.41 -17.48
C LEU A 283 -12.84 -7.24 -16.74
N VAL A 284 -13.42 -7.50 -15.57
CA VAL A 284 -14.04 -6.45 -14.73
C VAL A 284 -13.03 -5.36 -14.37
N ILE A 285 -11.85 -5.77 -13.90
CA ILE A 285 -10.77 -4.82 -13.58
C ILE A 285 -10.36 -4.01 -14.80
N SER A 286 -10.15 -4.69 -15.96
CA SER A 286 -9.76 -4.02 -17.20
C SER A 286 -10.79 -3.02 -17.70
N MET A 287 -12.10 -3.31 -17.58
CA MET A 287 -13.16 -2.36 -17.93
C MET A 287 -13.13 -1.12 -17.02
N CYS A 288 -12.86 -1.29 -15.73
CA CYS A 288 -12.74 -0.16 -14.80
C CYS A 288 -11.52 0.72 -15.13
N TYR A 289 -10.38 0.12 -15.51
CA TYR A 289 -9.21 0.86 -15.97
C TYR A 289 -9.50 1.66 -17.24
N GLU A 290 -10.16 1.06 -18.23
CA GLU A 290 -10.51 1.72 -19.48
C GLU A 290 -11.45 2.93 -19.25
N LEU A 291 -12.44 2.80 -18.35
CA LEU A 291 -13.32 3.90 -17.97
C LEU A 291 -12.55 5.04 -17.27
N LYS A 292 -11.59 4.69 -16.40
CA LYS A 292 -10.71 5.68 -15.74
C LYS A 292 -9.88 6.43 -16.76
N ASP A 293 -9.19 5.69 -17.64
CA ASP A 293 -8.32 6.28 -18.67
C ASP A 293 -9.10 7.18 -19.63
N ALA A 294 -10.34 6.82 -19.96
CA ALA A 294 -11.19 7.64 -20.81
C ALA A 294 -11.43 9.05 -20.24
N ILE A 295 -11.55 9.15 -18.90
CA ILE A 295 -11.73 10.44 -18.21
C ILE A 295 -10.40 11.16 -17.99
N GLU A 296 -9.39 10.49 -17.44
CA GLU A 296 -8.10 11.11 -17.07
C GLU A 296 -7.37 11.67 -18.29
N GLN A 297 -7.39 10.94 -19.38
CA GLN A 297 -6.74 11.34 -20.63
C GLN A 297 -7.64 12.21 -21.55
N LYS A 298 -8.84 12.56 -21.08
CA LYS A 298 -9.82 13.37 -21.83
C LYS A 298 -10.11 12.81 -23.24
N LYS A 299 -10.10 11.48 -23.36
CA LYS A 299 -10.33 10.79 -24.65
C LYS A 299 -11.77 10.88 -25.13
N VAL A 300 -12.71 11.06 -24.20
CA VAL A 300 -14.16 11.05 -24.49
C VAL A 300 -14.86 12.25 -23.86
N GLY A 301 -15.98 12.66 -24.47
CA GLY A 301 -16.84 13.69 -23.91
C GLY A 301 -17.82 13.14 -22.85
N ASP A 302 -18.46 14.05 -22.11
CA ASP A 302 -19.39 13.71 -21.02
C ASP A 302 -20.50 12.73 -21.45
N LYS A 303 -21.11 12.94 -22.64
CA LYS A 303 -22.15 12.06 -23.16
C LYS A 303 -21.63 10.66 -23.45
N GLU A 304 -20.51 10.56 -24.10
CA GLU A 304 -19.88 9.30 -24.47
C GLU A 304 -19.45 8.51 -23.24
N PHE A 305 -18.89 9.18 -22.25
CA PHE A 305 -18.55 8.55 -20.96
C PHE A 305 -19.76 7.93 -20.26
N HIS A 306 -20.91 8.62 -20.26
CA HIS A 306 -22.13 8.08 -19.65
C HIS A 306 -22.72 6.92 -20.47
N GLU A 307 -22.52 6.91 -21.79
CA GLU A 307 -22.87 5.77 -22.65
C GLU A 307 -21.98 4.55 -22.36
N MET A 308 -20.66 4.75 -22.27
CA MET A 308 -19.71 3.71 -21.82
C MET A 308 -20.09 3.17 -20.44
N SER A 309 -20.41 4.05 -19.50
CA SER A 309 -20.85 3.67 -18.15
C SER A 309 -22.14 2.86 -18.15
N ASN A 310 -23.10 3.22 -19.00
CA ASN A 310 -24.33 2.45 -19.20
C ASN A 310 -24.04 1.06 -19.76
N ASN A 311 -23.18 0.95 -20.78
CA ASN A 311 -22.79 -0.32 -21.37
C ASN A 311 -22.04 -1.21 -20.36
N PHE A 312 -21.14 -0.60 -19.56
CA PHE A 312 -20.45 -1.28 -18.46
C PHE A 312 -21.44 -1.91 -17.48
N LEU A 313 -22.36 -1.13 -16.92
CA LEU A 313 -23.31 -1.65 -15.93
C LEU A 313 -24.27 -2.69 -16.55
N THR A 314 -24.73 -2.45 -17.76
CA THR A 314 -25.61 -3.39 -18.50
C THR A 314 -24.90 -4.71 -18.73
N TYR A 315 -23.65 -4.68 -19.22
CA TYR A 315 -22.85 -5.88 -19.47
C TYR A 315 -22.60 -6.67 -18.19
N MET A 316 -22.25 -5.94 -17.09
CA MET A 316 -22.02 -6.54 -15.78
C MET A 316 -23.27 -7.27 -15.28
N MET A 317 -24.42 -6.61 -15.29
CA MET A 317 -25.69 -7.20 -14.83
C MET A 317 -26.14 -8.40 -15.66
N LYS A 318 -25.81 -8.43 -16.95
CA LYS A 318 -26.20 -9.51 -17.87
C LYS A 318 -25.32 -10.73 -17.75
N ASN A 319 -24.01 -10.55 -17.57
CA ASN A 319 -23.05 -11.62 -17.79
C ASN A 319 -22.36 -12.11 -16.50
N PHE A 320 -22.48 -11.39 -15.36
CA PHE A 320 -21.75 -11.71 -14.15
C PHE A 320 -22.65 -11.96 -12.94
N GLU A 321 -22.09 -12.74 -12.01
CA GLU A 321 -22.69 -12.96 -10.69
C GLU A 321 -22.57 -11.70 -9.83
N THR A 322 -23.40 -11.61 -8.79
CA THR A 322 -23.51 -10.46 -7.89
C THR A 322 -22.16 -9.99 -7.35
N GLU A 323 -21.26 -10.91 -6.99
CA GLU A 323 -19.94 -10.57 -6.44
C GLU A 323 -19.12 -9.73 -7.42
N LEU A 324 -19.06 -10.13 -8.69
CA LEU A 324 -18.32 -9.41 -9.73
C LEU A 324 -18.95 -8.07 -10.11
N VAL A 325 -20.29 -8.01 -10.12
CA VAL A 325 -21.02 -6.74 -10.34
C VAL A 325 -20.70 -5.75 -9.24
N VAL A 326 -20.75 -6.18 -7.99
CA VAL A 326 -20.43 -5.35 -6.82
C VAL A 326 -18.96 -4.94 -6.81
N LEU A 327 -18.03 -5.85 -7.18
CA LEU A 327 -16.60 -5.55 -7.30
C LEU A 327 -16.35 -4.43 -8.30
N GLY A 328 -16.84 -4.57 -9.53
CA GLY A 328 -16.64 -3.56 -10.58
C GLY A 328 -17.28 -2.21 -10.24
N ALA A 329 -18.50 -2.23 -9.74
CA ALA A 329 -19.18 -1.02 -9.33
C ALA A 329 -18.45 -0.30 -8.18
N ARG A 330 -17.93 -1.03 -7.20
CA ARG A 330 -17.15 -0.46 -6.09
C ARG A 330 -15.87 0.18 -6.60
N ILE A 331 -15.11 -0.51 -7.45
CA ILE A 331 -13.89 0.06 -8.04
C ILE A 331 -14.21 1.34 -8.81
N ALA A 332 -15.23 1.31 -9.67
CA ALA A 332 -15.60 2.46 -10.47
C ALA A 332 -16.09 3.66 -9.62
N LEU A 333 -17.01 3.41 -8.67
CA LEU A 333 -17.69 4.47 -7.94
C LEU A 333 -16.96 4.93 -6.66
N THR A 334 -16.30 4.02 -5.92
CA THR A 334 -15.71 4.35 -4.63
C THR A 334 -14.18 4.46 -4.66
N THR A 335 -13.50 3.73 -5.53
CA THR A 335 -12.04 3.78 -5.63
C THR A 335 -11.58 4.80 -6.66
N TYR A 336 -12.11 4.73 -7.89
CA TYR A 336 -11.79 5.71 -8.93
C TYR A 336 -12.61 6.99 -8.86
N LEU A 337 -13.70 6.99 -8.10
CA LEU A 337 -14.62 8.13 -8.00
C LEU A 337 -15.07 8.64 -9.37
N LEU A 338 -15.33 7.70 -10.30
CA LEU A 338 -15.74 8.05 -11.64
C LEU A 338 -17.05 8.87 -11.63
N PRO A 339 -17.17 9.93 -12.44
CA PRO A 339 -18.29 10.86 -12.41
C PRO A 339 -19.53 10.28 -13.09
N MET A 340 -19.94 9.09 -12.66
CA MET A 340 -21.16 8.40 -13.14
C MET A 340 -22.40 9.09 -12.57
N GLN A 341 -23.12 9.83 -13.41
CA GLN A 341 -24.33 10.54 -12.99
C GLN A 341 -25.57 9.64 -13.18
N PRO A 342 -26.30 9.31 -12.11
CA PRO A 342 -27.48 8.43 -12.19
C PRO A 342 -28.49 8.81 -13.26
N THR A 343 -28.77 10.09 -13.40
CA THR A 343 -29.76 10.63 -14.36
C THR A 343 -29.35 10.51 -15.82
N LYS A 344 -28.07 10.25 -16.09
CA LYS A 344 -27.52 10.11 -17.46
C LYS A 344 -27.27 8.64 -17.87
N ILE A 345 -27.43 7.70 -16.94
CA ILE A 345 -27.19 6.27 -17.18
C ILE A 345 -28.54 5.54 -17.16
N LYS A 346 -28.96 5.02 -18.30
CA LYS A 346 -30.31 4.46 -18.48
C LYS A 346 -30.62 3.26 -17.58
N CYS A 347 -29.63 2.39 -17.34
CA CYS A 347 -29.80 1.20 -16.51
C CYS A 347 -29.55 1.46 -15.01
N PHE A 348 -29.30 2.70 -14.58
CA PHE A 348 -28.86 2.98 -13.21
C PHE A 348 -29.91 2.61 -12.16
N ASP A 349 -31.18 2.88 -12.40
CA ASP A 349 -32.26 2.56 -11.45
C ASP A 349 -32.40 1.05 -11.24
N GLU A 350 -32.32 0.27 -12.30
CA GLU A 350 -32.31 -1.19 -12.21
C GLU A 350 -31.07 -1.67 -11.45
N PHE A 351 -29.89 -1.16 -11.81
CA PHE A 351 -28.63 -1.48 -11.14
C PHE A 351 -28.71 -1.15 -9.63
N HIS A 352 -29.13 0.04 -9.27
CA HIS A 352 -29.24 0.47 -7.89
C HIS A 352 -30.25 -0.37 -7.09
N SER A 353 -31.38 -0.68 -7.67
CA SER A 353 -32.41 -1.55 -7.06
C SER A 353 -31.85 -2.94 -6.73
N ARG A 354 -31.06 -3.53 -7.65
CA ARG A 354 -30.53 -4.90 -7.49
C ARG A 354 -29.29 -4.97 -6.61
N TYR A 355 -28.38 -4.01 -6.70
CA TYR A 355 -27.02 -4.11 -6.13
C TYR A 355 -26.67 -3.00 -5.13
N GLY A 356 -27.43 -1.90 -5.04
CA GLY A 356 -27.09 -0.73 -4.22
C GLY A 356 -26.83 -1.06 -2.75
N LYS A 357 -27.63 -1.95 -2.15
CA LYS A 357 -27.46 -2.40 -0.76
C LYS A 357 -26.10 -3.07 -0.48
N TYR A 358 -25.55 -3.79 -1.47
CA TYR A 358 -24.26 -4.49 -1.31
C TYR A 358 -23.05 -3.56 -1.47
N ILE A 359 -23.23 -2.43 -2.19
CA ILE A 359 -22.18 -1.43 -2.37
C ILE A 359 -22.02 -0.58 -1.12
N LEU A 360 -23.12 -0.24 -0.47
CA LEU A 360 -23.15 0.63 0.72
C LEU A 360 -22.81 -0.09 2.04
N GLN A 361 -23.01 -1.40 2.14
CA GLN A 361 -22.83 -2.19 3.38
C GLN A 361 -21.38 -2.56 3.71
N ALA A 362 -20.40 -2.15 2.94
CA ALA A 362 -19.00 -2.58 3.10
C ALA A 362 -18.07 -1.47 3.66
N ASN A 363 -18.61 -0.57 4.50
CA ASN A 363 -17.83 0.43 5.26
C ASN A 363 -17.72 0.05 6.72
#